data_933c8645ef2173ab3f4e1cd5dd0322bc
#
_entry.id   933c8645ef2173ab3f4e1cd5dd0322bc
#
_cell.length_a   1.000
_cell.length_b   1.000
_cell.length_c   1.000
_cell.angle_alpha   90.00
_cell.angle_beta   90.00
_cell.angle_gamma   90.00
#
_symmetry.space_group_name_H-M   'P 1'
#
loop_
_entity.id
_entity.type
_entity.pdbx_description
1 polymer ?
#
loop_
_entity_poly.entity_id
_entity_poly.type
_entity_poly.pdbx_seq_one_letter_code
_entity_poly.pdbx_strand_id
1 'polypeptide(L)'
;FKPTTAYEIASCLVGSEMCIRDSLGILSMFILFVFINTLTAILTFLSLIGYAIIYTVFLKRATPQNIVIGGAAGAAPPVLGWTAVTGEIHGNALILFLIIFLWTPPHFWALAIAKKDDYEKANIPMLPVTHGSAFTRLFILNYTILLVGITILPYQTGMSGLIYLITAILSGIAFIWYAIKLKGEENIELSMRVFRFSIHYLIILFAALLVDHYFIIRISQLI
;
A
#
# COMPACT_ATOMS: atom_id res chain seq x y z
N PHE A 1 17.95 1.24 -39.73
CA PHE A 1 17.98 0.59 -38.40
C PHE A 1 17.12 -0.66 -38.51
N LYS A 2 17.73 -1.84 -38.71
CA LYS A 2 17.03 -3.09 -38.47
C LYS A 2 16.76 -3.15 -36.95
N PRO A 3 15.52 -3.29 -36.49
CA PRO A 3 15.31 -3.58 -35.09
C PRO A 3 15.95 -4.94 -34.81
N THR A 4 17.09 -4.91 -34.13
CA THR A 4 17.58 -6.11 -33.43
C THR A 4 16.40 -6.62 -32.63
N THR A 5 16.08 -7.87 -32.83
CA THR A 5 14.89 -8.47 -32.23
C THR A 5 14.87 -8.15 -30.75
N ALA A 6 13.71 -7.76 -30.22
CA ALA A 6 13.50 -7.44 -28.80
C ALA A 6 14.10 -8.51 -27.86
N TYR A 7 14.38 -9.70 -28.38
CA TYR A 7 15.03 -10.84 -27.74
C TYR A 7 16.55 -10.63 -27.55
N GLU A 8 17.27 -10.00 -28.48
CA GLU A 8 18.72 -9.75 -28.36
C GLU A 8 19.03 -8.56 -27.46
N ILE A 9 18.16 -7.55 -27.44
CA ILE A 9 18.26 -6.44 -26.49
C ILE A 9 17.89 -6.94 -25.08
N ALA A 10 16.88 -7.80 -24.95
CA ALA A 10 16.47 -8.37 -23.68
C ALA A 10 17.52 -9.31 -23.07
N SER A 11 18.27 -10.09 -23.87
CA SER A 11 19.26 -11.03 -23.33
C SER A 11 20.51 -10.35 -22.76
N CYS A 12 20.96 -9.22 -23.34
CA CYS A 12 22.08 -8.46 -22.80
C CYS A 12 21.69 -7.56 -21.60
N LEU A 13 20.50 -6.94 -21.63
CA LEU A 13 20.00 -6.10 -20.54
C LEU A 13 19.48 -6.94 -19.37
N VAL A 14 18.76 -8.03 -19.63
CA VAL A 14 18.19 -8.90 -18.58
C VAL A 14 19.29 -9.56 -17.74
N GLY A 15 20.42 -9.97 -18.33
CA GLY A 15 21.55 -10.53 -17.59
C GLY A 15 22.20 -9.53 -16.65
N SER A 16 22.52 -8.32 -17.14
CA SER A 16 23.16 -7.27 -16.34
C SER A 16 22.23 -6.66 -15.28
N GLU A 17 20.97 -6.44 -15.60
CA GLU A 17 19.99 -5.92 -14.65
C GLU A 17 19.70 -6.92 -13.52
N MET A 18 19.65 -8.21 -13.82
CA MET A 18 19.51 -9.26 -12.79
C MET A 18 20.72 -9.28 -11.85
N CYS A 19 21.94 -9.22 -12.39
CA CYS A 19 23.16 -9.18 -11.56
C CYS A 19 23.25 -7.92 -10.69
N ILE A 20 22.85 -6.74 -11.22
CA ILE A 20 22.82 -5.49 -10.45
C ILE A 20 21.79 -5.60 -9.31
N ARG A 21 20.59 -6.06 -9.62
CA ARG A 21 19.52 -6.22 -8.63
C ARG A 21 19.93 -7.19 -7.51
N ASP A 22 20.50 -8.34 -7.88
CA ASP A 22 20.91 -9.35 -6.92
C ASP A 22 22.07 -8.86 -6.05
N SER A 23 23.05 -8.15 -6.65
CA SER A 23 24.16 -7.54 -5.91
C SER A 23 23.68 -6.47 -4.94
N LEU A 24 22.75 -5.61 -5.36
CA LEU A 24 22.14 -4.60 -4.48
C LEU A 24 21.30 -5.25 -3.38
N GLY A 25 20.61 -6.35 -3.68
CA GLY A 25 19.86 -7.13 -2.69
C GLY A 25 20.78 -7.72 -1.60
N ILE A 26 21.87 -8.37 -1.99
CA ILE A 26 22.87 -8.91 -1.07
C ILE A 26 23.50 -7.79 -0.24
N LEU A 27 23.91 -6.69 -0.87
CA LEU A 27 24.50 -5.54 -0.18
C LEU A 27 23.51 -4.93 0.83
N SER A 28 22.24 -4.77 0.46
CA SER A 28 21.23 -4.23 1.36
C SER A 28 20.99 -5.14 2.57
N MET A 29 20.93 -6.46 2.37
CA MET A 29 20.80 -7.43 3.46
C MET A 29 22.02 -7.42 4.38
N PHE A 30 23.23 -7.30 3.83
CA PHE A 30 24.47 -7.15 4.61
C PHE A 30 24.44 -5.88 5.47
N ILE A 31 24.04 -4.75 4.89
CA ILE A 31 23.93 -3.47 5.63
C ILE A 31 22.92 -3.60 6.77
N LEU A 32 21.74 -4.16 6.51
CA LEU A 32 20.70 -4.33 7.51
C LEU A 32 21.17 -5.23 8.67
N PHE A 33 21.84 -6.32 8.34
CA PHE A 33 22.29 -7.29 9.35
C PHE A 33 23.44 -6.75 10.22
N VAL A 34 24.41 -6.05 9.60
CA VAL A 34 25.65 -5.59 10.30
C VAL A 34 25.46 -4.25 10.98
N PHE A 35 24.76 -3.30 10.33
CA PHE A 35 24.71 -1.91 10.79
C PHE A 35 23.39 -1.52 11.44
N ILE A 36 22.33 -2.30 11.26
CA ILE A 36 21.02 -1.99 11.84
C ILE A 36 20.71 -3.01 12.95
N ASN A 37 20.00 -4.08 12.64
CA ASN A 37 19.76 -5.20 13.56
C ASN A 37 19.24 -6.44 12.82
N THR A 38 19.40 -7.59 13.46
CA THR A 38 19.01 -8.89 12.91
C THR A 38 17.49 -9.00 12.67
N LEU A 39 16.66 -8.43 13.55
CA LEU A 39 15.20 -8.49 13.42
C LEU A 39 14.73 -7.81 12.14
N THR A 40 15.21 -6.60 11.88
CA THR A 40 14.85 -5.87 10.64
C THR A 40 15.35 -6.59 9.40
N ALA A 41 16.56 -7.17 9.44
CA ALA A 41 17.07 -7.97 8.33
C ALA A 41 16.17 -9.18 8.03
N ILE A 42 15.78 -9.94 9.05
CA ILE A 42 14.88 -11.09 8.92
C ILE A 42 13.50 -10.67 8.36
N LEU A 43 12.89 -9.63 8.94
CA LEU A 43 11.58 -9.15 8.48
C LEU A 43 11.62 -8.65 7.03
N THR A 44 12.69 -7.94 6.64
CA THR A 44 12.89 -7.48 5.27
C THR A 44 13.02 -8.66 4.31
N PHE A 45 13.81 -9.68 4.69
CA PHE A 45 13.97 -10.89 3.90
C PHE A 45 12.66 -11.68 3.75
N LEU A 46 11.89 -11.83 4.83
CA LEU A 46 10.57 -12.48 4.79
C LEU A 46 9.59 -11.70 3.92
N SER A 47 9.60 -10.38 3.98
CA SER A 47 8.78 -9.52 3.12
C SER A 47 9.15 -9.67 1.64
N LEU A 48 10.45 -9.77 1.32
CA LEU A 48 10.95 -10.03 -0.02
C LEU A 48 10.48 -11.40 -0.55
N ILE A 49 10.62 -12.47 0.24
CA ILE A 49 10.13 -13.81 -0.12
C ILE A 49 8.61 -13.78 -0.31
N GLY A 50 7.88 -13.18 0.62
CA GLY A 50 6.43 -13.06 0.53
C GLY A 50 5.98 -12.37 -0.75
N TYR A 51 6.64 -11.29 -1.13
CA TYR A 51 6.31 -10.57 -2.35
C TYR A 51 6.79 -11.30 -3.62
N ALA A 52 8.06 -11.70 -3.66
CA ALA A 52 8.65 -12.26 -4.88
C ALA A 52 8.11 -13.67 -5.19
N ILE A 53 8.01 -14.53 -4.19
CA ILE A 53 7.60 -15.93 -4.38
C ILE A 53 6.10 -16.09 -4.19
N ILE A 54 5.56 -15.76 -3.00
CA ILE A 54 4.17 -16.06 -2.68
C ILE A 54 3.24 -15.22 -3.55
N TYR A 55 3.45 -13.89 -3.60
CA TYR A 55 2.58 -13.03 -4.38
C TYR A 55 2.82 -13.15 -5.88
N THR A 56 4.06 -12.95 -6.35
CA THR A 56 4.32 -12.81 -7.80
C THR A 56 4.19 -14.12 -8.55
N VAL A 57 4.68 -15.23 -7.98
CA VAL A 57 4.66 -16.54 -8.65
C VAL A 57 3.30 -17.22 -8.52
N PHE A 58 2.75 -17.26 -7.30
CA PHE A 58 1.54 -18.03 -7.03
C PHE A 58 0.25 -17.20 -7.06
N LEU A 59 0.16 -16.13 -6.26
CA LEU A 59 -1.11 -15.44 -6.01
C LEU A 59 -1.58 -14.51 -7.13
N LYS A 60 -0.65 -13.86 -7.83
CA LYS A 60 -0.98 -12.85 -8.84
C LYS A 60 -1.92 -13.36 -9.93
N ARG A 61 -1.82 -14.65 -10.29
CA ARG A 61 -2.66 -15.30 -11.31
C ARG A 61 -3.67 -16.29 -10.75
N ALA A 62 -3.61 -16.59 -9.45
CA ALA A 62 -4.43 -17.64 -8.83
C ALA A 62 -5.73 -17.12 -8.25
N THR A 63 -5.79 -15.85 -7.80
CA THR A 63 -6.93 -15.35 -7.05
C THR A 63 -7.23 -13.87 -7.32
N PRO A 64 -8.53 -13.47 -7.32
CA PRO A 64 -8.95 -12.07 -7.38
C PRO A 64 -8.54 -11.25 -6.14
N GLN A 65 -8.20 -11.93 -5.04
CA GLN A 65 -7.71 -11.32 -3.79
C GLN A 65 -6.20 -11.03 -3.81
N ASN A 66 -5.57 -11.18 -4.96
CA ASN A 66 -4.13 -10.95 -5.15
C ASN A 66 -3.68 -9.57 -4.63
N ILE A 67 -4.50 -8.52 -4.85
CA ILE A 67 -4.24 -7.15 -4.36
C ILE A 67 -4.22 -7.09 -2.84
N VAL A 68 -5.18 -7.74 -2.16
CA VAL A 68 -5.27 -7.72 -0.70
C VAL A 68 -4.06 -8.43 -0.10
N ILE A 69 -3.76 -9.64 -0.55
CA ILE A 69 -2.66 -10.43 0.00
C ILE A 69 -1.31 -9.81 -0.35
N GLY A 70 -1.12 -9.34 -1.60
CA GLY A 70 0.08 -8.63 -2.02
C GLY A 70 0.28 -7.29 -1.33
N GLY A 71 -0.82 -6.65 -0.90
CA GLY A 71 -0.81 -5.41 -0.14
C GLY A 71 -0.10 -5.53 1.22
N ALA A 72 -0.05 -6.74 1.81
CA ALA A 72 0.67 -6.96 3.07
C ALA A 72 2.18 -6.68 2.94
N ALA A 73 2.81 -7.12 1.86
CA ALA A 73 4.22 -6.82 1.63
C ALA A 73 4.45 -5.32 1.36
N GLY A 74 3.53 -4.67 0.62
CA GLY A 74 3.56 -3.21 0.41
C GLY A 74 3.32 -2.38 1.67
N ALA A 75 2.66 -2.95 2.68
CA ALA A 75 2.40 -2.31 3.96
C ALA A 75 3.53 -2.53 5.00
N ALA A 76 4.53 -3.36 4.72
CA ALA A 76 5.63 -3.66 5.64
C ALA A 76 6.56 -2.47 6.00
N PRO A 77 6.82 -1.46 5.13
CA PRO A 77 7.82 -0.43 5.39
C PRO A 77 7.71 0.29 6.74
N PRO A 78 6.54 0.68 7.27
CA PRO A 78 6.46 1.29 8.60
C PRO A 78 6.95 0.37 9.72
N VAL A 79 6.66 -0.93 9.63
CA VAL A 79 7.14 -1.92 10.62
C VAL A 79 8.65 -2.07 10.52
N LEU A 80 9.17 -2.16 9.29
CA LEU A 80 10.62 -2.27 9.06
C LEU A 80 11.37 -1.03 9.54
N GLY A 81 10.84 0.17 9.26
CA GLY A 81 11.42 1.42 9.76
C GLY A 81 11.40 1.51 11.29
N TRP A 82 10.31 1.09 11.92
CA TRP A 82 10.19 1.07 13.38
C TRP A 82 11.19 0.10 14.01
N THR A 83 11.23 -1.15 13.52
CA THR A 83 12.16 -2.16 14.04
C THR A 83 13.62 -1.80 13.78
N ALA A 84 13.93 -1.05 12.71
CA ALA A 84 15.27 -0.58 12.44
C ALA A 84 15.79 0.38 13.52
N VAL A 85 14.91 1.19 14.11
CA VAL A 85 15.27 2.17 15.13
C VAL A 85 15.20 1.59 16.54
N THR A 86 14.14 0.81 16.83
CA THR A 86 13.85 0.34 18.19
C THR A 86 14.35 -1.07 18.49
N GLY A 87 14.59 -1.88 17.46
CA GLY A 87 14.90 -3.30 17.61
C GLY A 87 13.70 -4.19 17.97
N GLU A 88 12.50 -3.63 18.05
CA GLU A 88 11.30 -4.33 18.50
C GLU A 88 10.09 -4.09 17.58
N ILE A 89 9.17 -5.07 17.54
CA ILE A 89 7.86 -4.89 16.87
C ILE A 89 6.92 -4.22 17.86
N HIS A 90 6.54 -2.99 17.57
CA HIS A 90 5.66 -2.20 18.43
C HIS A 90 4.23 -2.11 17.86
N GLY A 91 3.21 -2.03 18.76
CA GLY A 91 1.82 -1.92 18.35
C GLY A 91 1.51 -0.73 17.43
N ASN A 92 2.16 0.41 17.65
CA ASN A 92 2.01 1.59 16.80
C ASN A 92 2.50 1.35 15.36
N ALA A 93 3.57 0.58 15.18
CA ALA A 93 4.05 0.19 13.84
C ALA A 93 3.03 -0.70 13.12
N LEU A 94 2.35 -1.60 13.85
CA LEU A 94 1.29 -2.44 13.31
C LEU A 94 0.05 -1.63 12.92
N ILE A 95 -0.27 -0.55 13.63
CA ILE A 95 -1.36 0.37 13.23
C ILE A 95 -1.02 1.04 11.90
N LEU A 96 0.21 1.52 11.71
CA LEU A 96 0.64 2.11 10.43
C LEU A 96 0.62 1.08 9.30
N PHE A 97 1.04 -0.16 9.58
CA PHE A 97 0.90 -1.27 8.66
C PHE A 97 -0.55 -1.49 8.24
N LEU A 98 -1.49 -1.56 9.20
CA LEU A 98 -2.92 -1.74 8.93
C LEU A 98 -3.51 -0.61 8.10
N ILE A 99 -3.10 0.64 8.33
CA ILE A 99 -3.53 1.78 7.52
C ILE A 99 -3.15 1.59 6.06
N ILE A 100 -1.89 1.25 5.77
CA ILE A 100 -1.43 1.04 4.38
C ILE A 100 -2.06 -0.23 3.79
N PHE A 101 -2.18 -1.28 4.58
CA PHE A 101 -2.80 -2.53 4.17
C PHE A 101 -4.26 -2.35 3.72
N LEU A 102 -5.06 -1.65 4.52
CA LEU A 102 -6.46 -1.36 4.19
C LEU A 102 -6.62 -0.29 3.10
N TRP A 103 -5.63 0.59 2.93
CA TRP A 103 -5.59 1.56 1.84
C TRP A 103 -5.33 0.91 0.48
N THR A 104 -4.58 -0.18 0.45
CA THR A 104 -4.16 -0.84 -0.80
C THR A 104 -5.34 -1.30 -1.67
N PRO A 105 -6.40 -1.98 -1.16
CA PRO A 105 -7.50 -2.43 -1.99
C PRO A 105 -8.31 -1.29 -2.63
N PRO A 106 -8.80 -0.26 -1.93
CA PRO A 106 -9.55 0.82 -2.56
C PRO A 106 -8.72 1.60 -3.59
N HIS A 107 -7.42 1.74 -3.34
CA HIS A 107 -6.48 2.37 -4.27
C HIS A 107 -6.36 1.56 -5.58
N PHE A 108 -5.93 0.31 -5.49
CA PHE A 108 -5.67 -0.51 -6.68
C PHE A 108 -6.95 -0.95 -7.40
N TRP A 109 -8.05 -1.22 -6.69
CA TRP A 109 -9.29 -1.58 -7.35
C TRP A 109 -9.93 -0.41 -8.12
N ALA A 110 -9.76 0.82 -7.65
CA ALA A 110 -10.17 2.00 -8.42
C ALA A 110 -9.41 2.08 -9.76
N LEU A 111 -8.09 1.83 -9.76
CA LEU A 111 -7.30 1.72 -10.98
C LEU A 111 -7.72 0.50 -11.83
N ALA A 112 -7.99 -0.64 -11.19
CA ALA A 112 -8.37 -1.87 -11.88
C ALA A 112 -9.72 -1.74 -12.61
N ILE A 113 -10.67 -0.97 -12.07
CA ILE A 113 -11.92 -0.64 -12.77
C ILE A 113 -11.62 0.18 -14.03
N ALA A 114 -10.76 1.20 -13.93
CA ALA A 114 -10.40 2.06 -15.05
C ALA A 114 -9.59 1.34 -16.14
N LYS A 115 -8.85 0.29 -15.77
CA LYS A 115 -7.98 -0.50 -16.63
C LYS A 115 -8.48 -1.93 -16.84
N LYS A 116 -9.80 -2.16 -16.70
CA LYS A 116 -10.40 -3.50 -16.74
C LYS A 116 -10.04 -4.27 -18.02
N ASP A 117 -10.15 -3.62 -19.17
CA ASP A 117 -9.89 -4.25 -20.47
C ASP A 117 -8.41 -4.67 -20.65
N ASP A 118 -7.49 -3.88 -20.07
CA ASP A 118 -6.05 -4.19 -20.11
C ASP A 118 -5.75 -5.44 -19.28
N TYR A 119 -6.38 -5.56 -18.09
CA TYR A 119 -6.23 -6.73 -17.22
C TYR A 119 -6.89 -7.98 -17.81
N GLU A 120 -8.03 -7.84 -18.46
CA GLU A 120 -8.71 -8.93 -19.15
C GLU A 120 -7.88 -9.48 -20.30
N LYS A 121 -7.31 -8.61 -21.16
CA LYS A 121 -6.38 -8.99 -22.22
C LYS A 121 -5.12 -9.69 -21.72
N ALA A 122 -4.64 -9.29 -20.54
CA ALA A 122 -3.46 -9.89 -19.90
C ALA A 122 -3.76 -11.19 -19.14
N ASN A 123 -5.02 -11.66 -19.11
CA ASN A 123 -5.49 -12.80 -18.33
C ASN A 123 -5.11 -12.73 -16.84
N ILE A 124 -5.18 -11.50 -16.26
CA ILE A 124 -4.96 -11.30 -14.83
C ILE A 124 -6.32 -11.23 -14.13
N PRO A 125 -6.61 -12.15 -13.17
CA PRO A 125 -7.91 -12.25 -12.52
C PRO A 125 -8.12 -11.14 -11.48
N MET A 126 -8.20 -9.88 -11.93
CA MET A 126 -8.54 -8.76 -11.05
C MET A 126 -10.01 -8.81 -10.64
N LEU A 127 -10.34 -8.27 -9.46
CA LEU A 127 -11.72 -8.29 -8.94
C LEU A 127 -12.76 -7.74 -9.92
N PRO A 128 -12.55 -6.61 -10.64
CA PRO A 128 -13.52 -6.12 -11.63
C PRO A 128 -13.63 -7.02 -12.87
N VAL A 129 -12.61 -7.81 -13.19
CA VAL A 129 -12.64 -8.77 -14.31
C VAL A 129 -13.45 -10.01 -13.93
N THR A 130 -13.24 -10.55 -12.73
CA THR A 130 -13.84 -11.81 -12.27
C THR A 130 -15.24 -11.65 -11.70
N HIS A 131 -15.51 -10.60 -10.93
CA HIS A 131 -16.77 -10.37 -10.21
C HIS A 131 -17.51 -9.12 -10.69
N GLY A 132 -16.99 -8.41 -11.67
CA GLY A 132 -17.61 -7.21 -12.22
C GLY A 132 -17.33 -5.92 -11.45
N SER A 133 -17.55 -4.79 -12.14
CA SER A 133 -17.26 -3.46 -11.60
C SER A 133 -18.18 -3.08 -10.43
N ALA A 134 -19.46 -3.50 -10.45
CA ALA A 134 -20.42 -3.18 -9.40
C ALA A 134 -20.01 -3.79 -8.04
N PHE A 135 -19.61 -5.05 -8.04
CA PHE A 135 -19.11 -5.74 -6.87
C PHE A 135 -17.82 -5.09 -6.34
N THR A 136 -16.91 -4.76 -7.23
CA THR A 136 -15.64 -4.10 -6.89
C THR A 136 -15.88 -2.73 -6.25
N ARG A 137 -16.83 -1.92 -6.76
CA ARG A 137 -17.20 -0.62 -6.18
C ARG A 137 -17.74 -0.74 -4.75
N LEU A 138 -18.52 -1.80 -4.47
CA LEU A 138 -18.99 -2.07 -3.11
C LEU A 138 -17.82 -2.39 -2.17
N PHE A 139 -16.86 -3.20 -2.63
CA PHE A 139 -15.68 -3.54 -1.82
C PHE A 139 -14.77 -2.33 -1.59
N ILE A 140 -14.60 -1.45 -2.60
CA ILE A 140 -13.90 -0.16 -2.43
C ILE A 140 -14.52 0.63 -1.28
N LEU A 141 -15.86 0.75 -1.24
CA LEU A 141 -16.54 1.47 -0.16
C LEU A 141 -16.30 0.81 1.20
N ASN A 142 -16.45 -0.51 1.30
CA ASN A 142 -16.28 -1.24 2.56
C ASN A 142 -14.85 -1.09 3.11
N TYR A 143 -13.83 -1.28 2.27
CA TYR A 143 -12.44 -1.09 2.68
C TYR A 143 -12.11 0.37 3.01
N THR A 144 -12.74 1.34 2.34
CA THR A 144 -12.58 2.77 2.68
C THR A 144 -13.16 3.07 4.07
N ILE A 145 -14.32 2.51 4.43
CA ILE A 145 -14.91 2.67 5.76
C ILE A 145 -14.00 2.04 6.83
N LEU A 146 -13.51 0.82 6.59
CA LEU A 146 -12.56 0.16 7.51
C LEU A 146 -11.27 0.97 7.66
N LEU A 147 -10.72 1.47 6.56
CA LEU A 147 -9.53 2.32 6.56
C LEU A 147 -9.73 3.56 7.43
N VAL A 148 -10.83 4.29 7.23
CA VAL A 148 -11.12 5.50 8.00
C VAL A 148 -11.30 5.17 9.48
N GLY A 149 -11.92 4.04 9.83
CA GLY A 149 -12.01 3.56 11.21
C GLY A 149 -10.63 3.32 11.85
N ILE A 150 -9.73 2.64 11.14
CA ILE A 150 -8.37 2.37 11.64
C ILE A 150 -7.51 3.63 11.74
N THR A 151 -7.73 4.63 10.90
CA THR A 151 -6.97 5.90 10.97
C THR A 151 -7.26 6.74 12.23
N ILE A 152 -8.24 6.37 13.04
CA ILE A 152 -8.48 7.00 14.34
C ILE A 152 -7.56 6.42 15.43
N LEU A 153 -7.07 5.20 15.28
CA LEU A 153 -6.28 4.50 16.28
C LEU A 153 -4.98 5.22 16.70
N PRO A 154 -4.20 5.86 15.81
CA PRO A 154 -3.01 6.58 16.22
C PRO A 154 -3.28 7.66 17.29
N TYR A 155 -4.45 8.31 17.23
CA TYR A 155 -4.86 9.25 18.26
C TYR A 155 -5.27 8.52 19.56
N GLN A 156 -6.03 7.43 19.47
CA GLN A 156 -6.51 6.68 20.65
C GLN A 156 -5.35 6.02 21.43
N THR A 157 -4.34 5.49 20.71
CA THR A 157 -3.16 4.88 21.33
C THR A 157 -2.16 5.88 21.88
N GLY A 158 -2.40 7.17 21.66
CA GLY A 158 -1.49 8.20 22.10
C GLY A 158 -0.25 8.39 21.23
N MET A 159 -0.22 7.77 20.06
CA MET A 159 0.85 7.94 19.08
C MET A 159 0.83 9.34 18.44
N SER A 160 -0.35 9.96 18.32
CA SER A 160 -0.56 11.23 17.64
C SER A 160 -1.55 12.11 18.39
N GLY A 161 -1.62 13.41 18.06
CA GLY A 161 -2.48 14.40 18.69
C GLY A 161 -3.64 14.88 17.83
N LEU A 162 -4.12 16.09 18.11
CA LEU A 162 -5.32 16.66 17.48
C LEU A 162 -5.13 17.04 16.01
N ILE A 163 -3.95 17.48 15.61
CA ILE A 163 -3.67 17.87 14.21
C ILE A 163 -3.90 16.67 13.30
N TYR A 164 -3.35 15.53 13.69
CA TYR A 164 -3.57 14.28 12.97
C TYR A 164 -5.04 13.86 12.98
N LEU A 165 -5.70 13.88 14.15
CA LEU A 165 -7.10 13.44 14.25
C LEU A 165 -8.03 14.25 13.35
N ILE A 166 -7.91 15.58 13.36
CA ILE A 166 -8.72 16.48 12.52
C ILE A 166 -8.45 16.17 11.04
N THR A 167 -7.19 16.01 10.68
CA THR A 167 -6.78 15.68 9.30
C THR A 167 -7.33 14.33 8.86
N ALA A 168 -7.26 13.30 9.72
CA ALA A 168 -7.77 11.96 9.45
C ALA A 168 -9.30 11.97 9.26
N ILE A 169 -10.03 12.70 10.10
CA ILE A 169 -11.49 12.81 9.98
C ILE A 169 -11.88 13.55 8.70
N LEU A 170 -11.31 14.71 8.42
CA LEU A 170 -11.68 15.51 7.25
C LEU A 170 -11.33 14.78 5.94
N SER A 171 -10.12 14.25 5.83
CA SER A 171 -9.70 13.49 4.65
C SER A 171 -10.46 12.16 4.51
N GLY A 172 -10.78 11.50 5.64
CA GLY A 172 -11.57 10.30 5.68
C GLY A 172 -13.01 10.49 5.19
N ILE A 173 -13.68 11.56 5.64
CA ILE A 173 -15.03 11.92 5.16
C ILE A 173 -15.00 12.17 3.66
N ALA A 174 -14.00 12.90 3.16
CA ALA A 174 -13.84 13.14 1.73
C ALA A 174 -13.63 11.81 0.95
N PHE A 175 -12.84 10.88 1.50
CA PHE A 175 -12.62 9.59 0.84
C PHE A 175 -13.88 8.73 0.79
N ILE A 176 -14.64 8.67 1.90
CA ILE A 176 -15.93 7.97 1.95
C ILE A 176 -16.91 8.59 0.95
N TRP A 177 -16.96 9.91 0.86
CA TRP A 177 -17.83 10.60 -0.12
C TRP A 177 -17.49 10.21 -1.56
N TYR A 178 -16.20 10.18 -1.92
CA TYR A 178 -15.75 9.71 -3.23
C TYR A 178 -16.10 8.24 -3.47
N ALA A 179 -15.95 7.37 -2.46
CA ALA A 179 -16.28 5.95 -2.56
C ALA A 179 -17.80 5.71 -2.72
N ILE A 180 -18.65 6.48 -2.01
CA ILE A 180 -20.11 6.43 -2.15
C ILE A 180 -20.52 6.86 -3.56
N LYS A 181 -19.96 7.97 -4.05
CA LYS A 181 -20.23 8.46 -5.40
C LYS A 181 -19.83 7.43 -6.46
N LEU A 182 -18.65 6.81 -6.30
CA LEU A 182 -18.19 5.76 -7.21
C LEU A 182 -19.10 4.52 -7.17
N LYS A 183 -19.65 4.16 -6.01
CA LYS A 183 -20.61 3.05 -5.90
C LYS A 183 -21.87 3.31 -6.72
N GLY A 184 -22.35 4.56 -6.74
CA GLY A 184 -23.59 4.94 -7.45
C GLY A 184 -23.46 5.04 -8.97
N GLU A 185 -22.29 5.34 -9.51
CA GLU A 185 -22.06 5.62 -10.91
C GLU A 185 -20.98 4.72 -11.52
N GLU A 186 -21.24 4.15 -12.69
CA GLU A 186 -20.21 3.46 -13.47
C GLU A 186 -19.49 4.47 -14.37
N ASN A 187 -18.47 5.11 -13.83
CA ASN A 187 -17.73 6.16 -14.51
C ASN A 187 -16.21 5.94 -14.33
N ILE A 188 -15.52 5.72 -15.47
CA ILE A 188 -14.07 5.49 -15.50
C ILE A 188 -13.30 6.71 -14.99
N GLU A 189 -13.75 7.93 -15.34
CA GLU A 189 -13.10 9.15 -14.89
C GLU A 189 -13.21 9.30 -13.37
N LEU A 190 -14.37 8.96 -12.79
CA LEU A 190 -14.56 8.97 -11.34
C LEU A 190 -13.66 7.93 -10.64
N SER A 191 -13.50 6.73 -11.21
CA SER A 191 -12.57 5.72 -10.72
C SER A 191 -11.13 6.25 -10.67
N MET A 192 -10.69 6.95 -11.72
CA MET A 192 -9.37 7.58 -11.76
C MET A 192 -9.24 8.76 -10.79
N ARG A 193 -10.32 9.49 -10.50
CA ARG A 193 -10.33 10.52 -9.45
C ARG A 193 -10.18 9.89 -8.06
N VAL A 194 -10.89 8.80 -7.78
CA VAL A 194 -10.75 8.03 -6.53
C VAL A 194 -9.32 7.52 -6.37
N PHE A 195 -8.75 6.93 -7.42
CA PHE A 195 -7.35 6.49 -7.45
C PHE A 195 -6.38 7.61 -7.09
N ARG A 196 -6.47 8.77 -7.76
CA ARG A 196 -5.60 9.93 -7.48
C ARG A 196 -5.83 10.49 -6.08
N PHE A 197 -7.09 10.60 -5.65
CA PHE A 197 -7.42 11.08 -4.31
C PHE A 197 -6.84 10.19 -3.23
N SER A 198 -6.86 8.86 -3.40
CA SER A 198 -6.30 7.92 -2.42
C SER A 198 -4.79 8.13 -2.20
N ILE A 199 -4.04 8.55 -3.22
CA ILE A 199 -2.62 8.90 -3.09
C ILE A 199 -2.46 10.15 -2.22
N HIS A 200 -3.22 11.22 -2.52
CA HIS A 200 -3.18 12.46 -1.72
C HIS A 200 -3.63 12.20 -0.28
N TYR A 201 -4.65 11.36 -0.08
CA TYR A 201 -5.12 10.96 1.24
C TYR A 201 -3.97 10.38 2.08
N LEU A 202 -3.24 9.41 1.55
CA LEU A 202 -2.15 8.78 2.29
C LEU A 202 -0.99 9.77 2.57
N ILE A 203 -0.62 10.59 1.59
CA ILE A 203 0.42 11.61 1.75
C ILE A 203 0.02 12.61 2.85
N ILE A 204 -1.19 13.13 2.82
CA ILE A 204 -1.69 14.10 3.80
C ILE A 204 -1.74 13.48 5.20
N LEU A 205 -2.18 12.22 5.30
CA LEU A 205 -2.28 11.52 6.58
C LEU A 205 -0.90 11.32 7.22
N PHE A 206 0.09 10.85 6.45
CA PHE A 206 1.45 10.66 6.95
C PHE A 206 2.19 11.98 7.21
N ALA A 207 1.93 13.01 6.40
CA ALA A 207 2.44 14.35 6.67
C ALA A 207 1.87 14.91 7.98
N ALA A 208 0.57 14.71 8.23
CA ALA A 208 -0.05 15.12 9.49
C ALA A 208 0.53 14.37 10.70
N LEU A 209 0.82 13.06 10.56
CA LEU A 209 1.53 12.28 11.60
C LEU A 209 2.89 12.90 11.92
N LEU A 210 3.66 13.26 10.88
CA LEU A 210 4.98 13.84 11.05
C LEU A 210 4.90 15.21 11.72
N VAL A 211 4.01 16.09 11.27
CA VAL A 211 3.80 17.42 11.86
C VAL A 211 3.37 17.29 13.32
N ASP A 212 2.40 16.42 13.59
CA ASP A 212 1.86 16.23 14.93
C ASP A 212 2.86 15.61 15.91
N HIS A 213 3.84 14.87 15.41
CA HIS A 213 4.96 14.36 16.23
C HIS A 213 5.74 15.50 16.92
N TYR A 214 5.92 16.63 16.24
CA TYR A 214 6.60 17.80 16.80
C TYR A 214 5.68 18.72 17.61
N PHE A 215 4.37 18.70 17.37
CA PHE A 215 3.37 19.57 17.97
C PHE A 215 2.24 18.78 18.65
N ILE A 216 2.58 17.81 19.50
CA ILE A 216 1.57 16.95 20.13
C ILE A 216 0.62 17.78 20.99
N ILE A 217 -0.53 18.11 20.44
CA ILE A 217 -1.63 18.78 21.12
C ILE A 217 -2.75 17.75 21.35
N ARG A 218 -3.08 17.49 22.61
CA ARG A 218 -4.16 16.60 23.02
C ARG A 218 -5.27 17.35 23.72
N ILE A 219 -6.49 16.85 23.61
CA ILE A 219 -7.64 17.43 24.33
C ILE A 219 -7.38 17.47 25.83
N SER A 220 -6.74 16.45 26.40
CA SER A 220 -6.36 16.40 27.82
C SER A 220 -5.37 17.48 28.26
N GLN A 221 -4.78 18.22 27.34
CA GLN A 221 -3.87 19.35 27.64
C GLN A 221 -4.58 20.70 27.48
N LEU A 222 -5.81 20.70 26.98
CA LEU A 222 -6.62 21.91 26.77
C LEU A 222 -7.68 22.09 27.86
N ILE A 223 -7.89 21.10 28.73
CA ILE A 223 -8.78 21.09 29.90
C ILE A 223 -7.92 21.09 31.17
#